data_ceb63eec1493ebbd9268d7296e3b8762
#
_entry.id   ceb63eec1493ebbd9268d7296e3b8762
#
_cell.length_a   1.000
_cell.length_b   1.000
_cell.length_c   1.000
_cell.angle_alpha   90.00
_cell.angle_beta   90.00
_cell.angle_gamma   90.00
#
_symmetry.space_group_name_H-M   'P 1'
#
loop_
_entity.id
_entity.type
_entity.pdbx_description
1 polymer ?
#
loop_
_entity_poly.entity_id
_entity_poly.type
_entity_poly.pdbx_seq_one_letter_code
_entity_poly.pdbx_strand_id
1 'polypeptide(L)'
;NPCNTNAYIAMKSAPKAGNRVPSKNFTAMLRLDHNRALSQLAAKINRPVSSFKQMAVWGNHSPTMYADYRFATSNGDSVAKLVNDKEWNAKTFLPTVGKRGAAIIEARGLSSAASAANAAIDHMRNWHLGSDGDWVTMGVPSDGSYGIPEGLVFGFPCICANGEYTIVKG
;
A
#
# COMPACT_ATOMS: atom_id res chain seq x y z
N ASN A 1 -5.48 12.13 7.02
CA ASN A 1 -4.15 12.52 6.55
C ASN A 1 -3.50 13.52 7.51
N PRO A 2 -2.21 13.41 7.75
CA PRO A 2 -1.28 12.43 7.20
C PRO A 2 -1.48 11.03 7.80
N CYS A 3 -1.65 10.04 6.95
CA CYS A 3 -2.13 8.72 7.31
C CYS A 3 -1.19 7.97 8.28
N ASN A 4 0.08 7.82 7.88
CA ASN A 4 1.08 7.12 8.70
C ASN A 4 1.37 7.86 10.02
N THR A 5 1.44 9.20 9.98
CA THR A 5 1.66 10.02 11.18
C THR A 5 0.50 9.87 12.17
N ASN A 6 -0.74 9.89 11.70
CA ASN A 6 -1.91 9.72 12.57
C ASN A 6 -1.95 8.32 13.18
N ALA A 7 -1.64 7.27 12.42
CA ALA A 7 -1.55 5.91 12.94
C ALA A 7 -0.44 5.81 14.01
N TYR A 8 0.74 6.44 13.76
CA TYR A 8 1.82 6.50 14.72
C TYR A 8 1.44 7.23 16.01
N ILE A 9 0.80 8.40 15.90
CA ILE A 9 0.34 9.18 17.07
C ILE A 9 -0.69 8.36 17.86
N ALA A 10 -1.67 7.77 17.19
CA ALA A 10 -2.69 6.92 17.83
C ALA A 10 -2.05 5.74 18.57
N MET A 11 -1.13 5.03 17.92
CA MET A 11 -0.39 3.91 18.51
C MET A 11 0.39 4.33 19.78
N LYS A 12 1.06 5.49 19.75
CA LYS A 12 1.87 5.98 20.88
C LYS A 12 1.02 6.60 22.01
N SER A 13 -0.16 7.12 21.69
CA SER A 13 -1.05 7.78 22.64
C SER A 13 -2.01 6.83 23.34
N ALA A 14 -2.46 5.77 22.65
CA ALA A 14 -3.45 4.83 23.15
C ALA A 14 -3.07 4.19 24.52
N PRO A 15 -1.85 3.69 24.75
CA PRO A 15 -1.45 3.16 26.04
C PRO A 15 -1.50 4.21 27.18
N LYS A 16 -1.14 5.46 26.87
CA LYS A 16 -1.16 6.59 27.84
C LYS A 16 -2.58 6.93 28.27
N ALA A 17 -3.56 6.70 27.40
CA ALA A 17 -4.98 6.88 27.68
C ALA A 17 -5.66 5.63 28.29
N GLY A 18 -4.88 4.64 28.72
CA GLY A 18 -5.39 3.39 29.28
C GLY A 18 -5.98 2.41 28.25
N ASN A 19 -5.81 2.67 26.96
CA ASN A 19 -6.27 1.78 25.91
C ASN A 19 -5.34 0.55 25.78
N ARG A 20 -5.94 -0.65 25.75
CA ARG A 20 -5.22 -1.92 25.68
C ARG A 20 -5.12 -2.50 24.27
N VAL A 21 -5.49 -1.75 23.24
CA VAL A 21 -5.34 -2.18 21.84
C VAL A 21 -3.85 -2.39 21.53
N PRO A 22 -3.44 -3.57 21.05
CA PRO A 22 -2.05 -3.84 20.70
C PRO A 22 -1.54 -2.85 19.65
N SER A 23 -0.26 -2.46 19.74
CA SER A 23 0.36 -1.51 18.79
C SER A 23 0.23 -1.94 17.33
N LYS A 24 0.29 -3.25 17.06
CA LYS A 24 0.14 -3.83 15.72
C LYS A 24 -1.24 -3.55 15.09
N ASN A 25 -2.25 -3.21 15.88
CA ASN A 25 -3.60 -2.94 15.39
C ASN A 25 -3.82 -1.47 14.96
N PHE A 26 -2.80 -0.63 15.09
CA PHE A 26 -2.81 0.73 14.55
C PHE A 26 -2.13 0.74 13.20
N THR A 27 -2.91 0.76 12.13
CA THR A 27 -2.40 0.68 10.76
C THR A 27 -2.77 1.91 9.94
N ALA A 28 -1.96 2.21 8.93
CA ALA A 28 -2.24 3.23 7.93
C ALA A 28 -2.70 2.55 6.63
N MET A 29 -3.71 3.12 5.99
CA MET A 29 -4.31 2.55 4.79
C MET A 29 -3.59 3.06 3.54
N LEU A 30 -2.60 2.29 3.04
CA LEU A 30 -1.92 2.53 1.76
C LEU A 30 -2.53 1.69 0.61
N ARG A 31 -3.62 0.98 0.87
CA ARG A 31 -4.29 0.15 -0.11
C ARG A 31 -4.82 0.95 -1.30
N LEU A 32 -5.22 2.20 -1.09
CA LEU A 32 -5.63 3.06 -2.20
C LEU A 32 -4.49 3.33 -3.18
N ASP A 33 -3.28 3.57 -2.68
CA ASP A 33 -2.09 3.77 -3.50
C ASP A 33 -1.70 2.48 -4.24
N HIS A 34 -1.80 1.34 -3.56
CA HIS A 34 -1.63 0.01 -4.13
C HIS A 34 -2.63 -0.23 -5.30
N ASN A 35 -3.91 0.02 -5.09
CA ASN A 35 -4.94 -0.15 -6.12
C ASN A 35 -4.73 0.81 -7.31
N ARG A 36 -4.27 2.04 -7.06
CA ARG A 36 -3.90 3.00 -8.11
C ARG A 36 -2.71 2.52 -8.94
N ALA A 37 -1.67 1.99 -8.28
CA ALA A 37 -0.51 1.43 -8.96
C ALA A 37 -0.89 0.23 -9.85
N LEU A 38 -1.69 -0.70 -9.32
CA LEU A 38 -2.21 -1.84 -10.10
C LEU A 38 -2.99 -1.38 -11.34
N SER A 39 -3.84 -0.36 -11.21
CA SER A 39 -4.62 0.17 -12.34
C SER A 39 -3.73 0.75 -13.45
N GLN A 40 -2.63 1.43 -13.08
CA GLN A 40 -1.66 1.95 -14.06
C GLN A 40 -0.91 0.83 -14.78
N LEU A 41 -0.48 -0.19 -14.04
CA LEU A 41 0.19 -1.37 -14.62
C LEU A 41 -0.76 -2.15 -15.53
N ALA A 42 -1.99 -2.37 -15.08
CA ALA A 42 -3.02 -3.06 -15.86
C ALA A 42 -3.27 -2.37 -17.22
N ALA A 43 -3.38 -1.05 -17.22
CA ALA A 43 -3.52 -0.27 -18.45
C ALA A 43 -2.26 -0.34 -19.33
N LYS A 44 -1.05 -0.24 -18.73
CA LYS A 44 0.22 -0.26 -19.48
C LYS A 44 0.44 -1.56 -20.23
N ILE A 45 0.14 -2.72 -19.63
CA ILE A 45 0.40 -4.04 -20.22
C ILE A 45 -0.87 -4.72 -20.74
N ASN A 46 -2.02 -4.02 -20.74
CA ASN A 46 -3.31 -4.52 -21.19
C ASN A 46 -3.71 -5.86 -20.55
N ARG A 47 -3.66 -5.93 -19.22
CA ARG A 47 -4.08 -7.11 -18.44
C ARG A 47 -5.07 -6.72 -17.33
N PRO A 48 -5.97 -7.62 -16.92
CA PRO A 48 -6.89 -7.32 -15.83
C PRO A 48 -6.17 -7.16 -14.49
N VAL A 49 -6.63 -6.22 -13.66
CA VAL A 49 -6.06 -5.95 -12.31
C VAL A 49 -6.00 -7.22 -11.46
N SER A 50 -6.99 -8.11 -11.59
CA SER A 50 -7.08 -9.37 -10.83
C SER A 50 -5.98 -10.38 -11.16
N SER A 51 -5.23 -10.19 -12.26
CA SER A 51 -4.12 -11.08 -12.64
C SER A 51 -2.80 -10.76 -11.93
N PHE A 52 -2.73 -9.60 -11.26
CA PHE A 52 -1.50 -9.14 -10.62
C PHE A 52 -1.32 -9.73 -9.23
N LYS A 53 -0.07 -10.07 -8.91
CA LYS A 53 0.39 -10.55 -7.63
C LYS A 53 1.67 -9.84 -7.21
N GLN A 54 1.97 -9.83 -5.92
CA GLN A 54 3.24 -9.38 -5.34
C GLN A 54 3.61 -7.92 -5.66
N MET A 55 2.60 -7.05 -5.71
CA MET A 55 2.80 -5.61 -5.82
C MET A 55 3.02 -5.00 -4.44
N ALA A 56 3.92 -4.02 -4.33
CA ALA A 56 4.19 -3.31 -3.08
C ALA A 56 4.17 -1.79 -3.26
N VAL A 57 3.75 -1.07 -2.22
CA VAL A 57 3.96 0.37 -2.10
C VAL A 57 4.68 0.64 -0.79
N TRP A 58 5.88 1.21 -0.88
CA TRP A 58 6.76 1.50 0.25
C TRP A 58 6.54 2.90 0.79
N GLY A 59 6.71 3.07 2.08
CA GLY A 59 6.83 4.38 2.70
C GLY A 59 5.54 4.96 3.26
N ASN A 60 5.37 6.25 3.06
CA ASN A 60 4.23 7.00 3.57
C ASN A 60 3.15 7.17 2.50
N HIS A 61 1.90 7.34 2.93
CA HIS A 61 0.86 7.88 2.06
C HIS A 61 1.13 9.37 1.75
N SER A 62 2.08 9.62 0.86
CA SER A 62 2.55 10.95 0.44
C SER A 62 3.22 10.86 -0.93
N PRO A 63 3.57 11.99 -1.58
CA PRO A 63 4.32 11.96 -2.85
C PRO A 63 5.68 11.26 -2.78
N THR A 64 6.20 10.97 -1.57
CA THR A 64 7.45 10.23 -1.37
C THR A 64 7.26 8.72 -1.33
N MET A 65 6.04 8.20 -1.46
CA MET A 65 5.81 6.77 -1.59
C MET A 65 6.51 6.19 -2.82
N TYR A 66 6.86 4.93 -2.77
CA TYR A 66 7.45 4.23 -3.90
C TYR A 66 6.61 3.00 -4.28
N ALA A 67 5.94 3.07 -5.43
CA ALA A 67 5.22 1.94 -5.99
C ALA A 67 6.21 1.01 -6.71
N ASP A 68 6.30 -0.25 -6.24
CA ASP A 68 7.33 -1.20 -6.62
C ASP A 68 6.71 -2.44 -7.28
N TYR A 69 6.91 -2.59 -8.58
CA TYR A 69 6.45 -3.75 -9.34
C TYR A 69 7.59 -4.69 -9.78
N ARG A 70 8.80 -4.51 -9.25
CA ARG A 70 9.97 -5.32 -9.64
C ARG A 70 9.74 -6.82 -9.40
N PHE A 71 9.02 -7.16 -8.35
CA PHE A 71 8.67 -8.53 -7.99
C PHE A 71 7.26 -8.93 -8.43
N ALA A 72 6.49 -7.97 -8.95
CA ALA A 72 5.12 -8.25 -9.34
C ALA A 72 5.05 -9.20 -10.54
N THR A 73 4.04 -10.06 -10.51
CA THR A 73 3.70 -10.96 -11.61
C THR A 73 2.29 -10.69 -12.10
N SER A 74 2.01 -11.05 -13.35
CA SER A 74 0.67 -11.06 -13.93
C SER A 74 0.49 -12.34 -14.72
N ASN A 75 -0.42 -13.21 -14.30
CA ASN A 75 -0.60 -14.55 -14.82
C ASN A 75 0.72 -15.38 -14.84
N GLY A 76 1.59 -15.17 -13.84
CA GLY A 76 2.90 -15.82 -13.73
C GLY A 76 4.04 -15.13 -14.47
N ASP A 77 3.78 -14.18 -15.36
CA ASP A 77 4.82 -13.44 -16.07
C ASP A 77 5.33 -12.26 -15.23
N SER A 78 6.63 -11.97 -15.29
CA SER A 78 7.23 -10.81 -14.62
C SER A 78 6.70 -9.49 -15.18
N VAL A 79 6.03 -8.70 -14.35
CA VAL A 79 5.53 -7.36 -14.73
C VAL A 79 6.68 -6.43 -15.15
N ALA A 80 7.82 -6.52 -14.48
CA ALA A 80 9.00 -5.72 -14.83
C ALA A 80 9.49 -6.01 -16.26
N LYS A 81 9.45 -7.27 -16.69
CA LYS A 81 9.80 -7.66 -18.06
C LYS A 81 8.74 -7.23 -19.09
N LEU A 82 7.45 -7.34 -18.72
CA LEU A 82 6.35 -6.93 -19.59
C LEU A 82 6.30 -5.42 -19.82
N VAL A 83 6.54 -4.64 -18.77
CA VAL A 83 6.63 -3.18 -18.85
C VAL A 83 7.87 -2.75 -19.63
N ASN A 84 9.03 -3.26 -19.28
CA ASN A 84 10.35 -3.02 -19.89
C ASN A 84 10.56 -1.56 -20.34
N ASP A 85 10.14 -0.59 -19.56
CA ASP A 85 10.13 0.82 -19.91
C ASP A 85 10.52 1.67 -18.68
N LYS A 86 11.83 1.90 -18.52
CA LYS A 86 12.37 2.66 -17.39
C LYS A 86 11.95 4.14 -17.45
N GLU A 87 11.79 4.68 -18.65
CA GLU A 87 11.39 6.08 -18.82
C GLU A 87 9.92 6.27 -18.39
N TRP A 88 9.04 5.39 -18.84
CA TRP A 88 7.65 5.39 -18.40
C TRP A 88 7.54 5.22 -16.88
N ASN A 89 8.32 4.30 -16.29
CA ASN A 89 8.33 4.12 -14.85
C ASN A 89 8.67 5.44 -14.11
N ALA A 90 9.77 6.10 -14.51
CA ALA A 90 10.26 7.30 -13.82
C ALA A 90 9.42 8.55 -14.11
N LYS A 91 9.00 8.74 -15.38
CA LYS A 91 8.33 9.99 -15.81
C LYS A 91 6.80 9.93 -15.79
N THR A 92 6.22 8.72 -15.79
CA THR A 92 4.76 8.55 -15.85
C THR A 92 4.22 7.78 -14.65
N PHE A 93 4.66 6.55 -14.42
CA PHE A 93 4.08 5.66 -13.41
C PHE A 93 4.22 6.21 -11.98
N LEU A 94 5.44 6.41 -11.52
CA LEU A 94 5.69 6.90 -10.15
C LEU A 94 5.04 8.26 -9.87
N PRO A 95 5.17 9.28 -10.75
CA PRO A 95 4.50 10.56 -10.54
C PRO A 95 2.98 10.46 -10.57
N THR A 96 2.41 9.66 -11.47
CA THR A 96 0.95 9.49 -11.57
C THR A 96 0.38 8.84 -10.31
N VAL A 97 1.00 7.78 -9.81
CA VAL A 97 0.55 7.11 -8.58
C VAL A 97 0.70 8.05 -7.39
N GLY A 98 1.86 8.69 -7.23
CA GLY A 98 2.15 9.56 -6.09
C GLY A 98 1.30 10.83 -6.03
N LYS A 99 0.93 11.40 -7.19
CA LYS A 99 0.14 12.64 -7.28
C LYS A 99 -1.35 12.42 -7.53
N ARG A 100 -1.82 11.17 -7.62
CA ARG A 100 -3.20 10.87 -8.00
C ARG A 100 -4.24 11.52 -7.07
N GLY A 101 -3.97 11.59 -5.78
CA GLY A 101 -4.86 12.23 -4.82
C GLY A 101 -5.07 13.71 -5.11
N ALA A 102 -3.99 14.45 -5.36
CA ALA A 102 -4.05 15.87 -5.71
C ALA A 102 -4.79 16.09 -7.04
N ALA A 103 -4.51 15.30 -8.07
CA ALA A 103 -5.20 15.37 -9.35
C ALA A 103 -6.72 15.15 -9.25
N ILE A 104 -7.17 14.25 -8.35
CA ILE A 104 -8.60 14.03 -8.09
C ILE A 104 -9.22 15.25 -7.40
N ILE A 105 -8.55 15.86 -6.43
CA ILE A 105 -9.03 17.06 -5.75
C ILE A 105 -9.13 18.22 -6.75
N GLU A 106 -8.14 18.40 -7.59
CA GLU A 106 -8.14 19.42 -8.65
C GLU A 106 -9.33 19.25 -9.61
N ALA A 107 -9.58 18.03 -10.06
CA ALA A 107 -10.66 17.72 -11.01
C ALA A 107 -12.07 17.79 -10.42
N ARG A 108 -12.24 17.47 -9.12
CA ARG A 108 -13.55 17.33 -8.48
C ARG A 108 -13.88 18.39 -7.45
N GLY A 109 -12.90 19.16 -6.99
CA GLY A 109 -13.02 20.03 -5.82
C GLY A 109 -13.08 19.28 -4.46
N LEU A 110 -13.11 17.95 -4.48
CA LEU A 110 -13.24 17.08 -3.30
C LEU A 110 -12.28 15.88 -3.43
N SER A 111 -11.81 15.36 -2.29
CA SER A 111 -11.01 14.15 -2.28
C SER A 111 -11.80 12.92 -2.74
N SER A 112 -11.09 11.85 -3.11
CA SER A 112 -11.72 10.58 -3.45
C SER A 112 -12.48 10.01 -2.24
N ALA A 113 -13.75 9.65 -2.40
CA ALA A 113 -14.57 9.06 -1.35
C ALA A 113 -14.74 7.55 -1.59
N ALA A 114 -15.43 7.17 -2.68
CA ALA A 114 -15.77 5.77 -2.96
C ALA A 114 -14.53 4.87 -3.14
N SER A 115 -13.50 5.33 -3.87
CA SER A 115 -12.28 4.55 -4.04
C SER A 115 -11.47 4.39 -2.75
N ALA A 116 -11.51 5.39 -1.87
CA ALA A 116 -10.89 5.29 -0.55
C ALA A 116 -11.67 4.33 0.36
N ALA A 117 -13.00 4.38 0.35
CA ALA A 117 -13.85 3.45 1.07
C ALA A 117 -13.63 2.00 0.61
N ASN A 118 -13.62 1.77 -0.71
CA ASN A 118 -13.31 0.46 -1.27
C ASN A 118 -11.92 -0.05 -0.84
N ALA A 119 -10.90 0.80 -0.90
CA ALA A 119 -9.55 0.43 -0.47
C ALA A 119 -9.49 0.09 1.04
N ALA A 120 -10.26 0.78 1.88
CA ALA A 120 -10.37 0.46 3.30
C ALA A 120 -11.05 -0.91 3.53
N ILE A 121 -12.10 -1.20 2.77
CA ILE A 121 -12.77 -2.52 2.79
C ILE A 121 -11.80 -3.61 2.34
N ASP A 122 -11.07 -3.42 1.24
CA ASP A 122 -10.06 -4.36 0.74
C ASP A 122 -8.97 -4.61 1.80
N HIS A 123 -8.49 -3.54 2.45
CA HIS A 123 -7.49 -3.63 3.51
C HIS A 123 -7.98 -4.49 4.68
N MET A 124 -9.16 -4.19 5.19
CA MET A 124 -9.76 -4.94 6.30
C MET A 124 -10.11 -6.37 5.92
N ARG A 125 -10.62 -6.57 4.71
CA ARG A 125 -10.95 -7.90 4.19
C ARG A 125 -9.70 -8.79 4.14
N ASN A 126 -8.61 -8.31 3.56
CA ASN A 126 -7.36 -9.09 3.52
C ASN A 126 -6.79 -9.32 4.91
N TRP A 127 -6.82 -8.33 5.80
CA TRP A 127 -6.33 -8.51 7.16
C TRP A 127 -7.12 -9.59 7.90
N HIS A 128 -8.45 -9.55 7.84
CA HIS A 128 -9.32 -10.47 8.57
C HIS A 128 -9.42 -11.86 7.92
N LEU A 129 -9.65 -11.92 6.60
CA LEU A 129 -9.90 -13.18 5.88
C LEU A 129 -8.62 -13.81 5.31
N GLY A 130 -7.54 -13.05 5.21
CA GLY A 130 -6.30 -13.48 4.57
C GLY A 130 -6.09 -12.89 3.18
N SER A 131 -4.87 -13.02 2.69
CA SER A 131 -4.44 -12.57 1.36
C SER A 131 -4.06 -13.72 0.42
N ASP A 132 -4.36 -14.96 0.79
CA ASP A 132 -4.06 -16.17 0.01
C ASP A 132 -2.57 -16.27 -0.39
N GLY A 133 -1.68 -15.85 0.52
CA GLY A 133 -0.24 -15.80 0.29
C GLY A 133 0.23 -14.66 -0.61
N ASP A 134 -0.68 -13.85 -1.14
CA ASP A 134 -0.31 -12.68 -1.94
C ASP A 134 0.13 -11.50 -1.06
N TRP A 135 0.92 -10.61 -1.65
CA TRP A 135 1.34 -9.39 -0.97
C TRP A 135 0.25 -8.33 -1.05
N VAL A 136 -0.04 -7.75 0.10
CA VAL A 136 -0.88 -6.57 0.22
C VAL A 136 -0.08 -5.45 0.87
N THR A 137 -0.27 -4.22 0.42
CA THR A 137 0.41 -3.09 1.04
C THR A 137 -0.34 -2.64 2.28
N MET A 138 0.36 -2.61 3.42
CA MET A 138 -0.15 -2.09 4.68
C MET A 138 0.85 -1.10 5.29
N GLY A 139 0.35 0.00 5.87
CA GLY A 139 1.15 0.88 6.72
C GLY A 139 1.14 0.33 8.15
N VAL A 140 2.20 -0.31 8.56
CA VAL A 140 2.27 -1.01 9.85
C VAL A 140 3.47 -0.56 10.67
N PRO A 141 3.45 -0.77 12.02
CA PRO A 141 4.63 -0.56 12.83
C PRO A 141 5.79 -1.42 12.32
N SER A 142 6.91 -0.77 12.05
CA SER A 142 8.13 -1.47 11.65
C SER A 142 8.64 -2.38 12.77
N ASP A 143 9.11 -3.55 12.39
CA ASP A 143 9.82 -4.51 13.22
C ASP A 143 11.34 -4.50 12.98
N GLY A 144 11.87 -3.42 12.38
CA GLY A 144 13.27 -3.30 11.99
C GLY A 144 13.58 -3.83 10.60
N SER A 145 12.62 -4.50 9.94
CA SER A 145 12.79 -5.01 8.58
C SER A 145 13.24 -3.91 7.62
N TYR A 146 14.08 -4.28 6.66
CA TYR A 146 14.62 -3.37 5.63
C TYR A 146 15.39 -2.17 6.21
N GLY A 147 15.86 -2.24 7.46
CA GLY A 147 16.57 -1.15 8.13
C GLY A 147 15.68 0.03 8.51
N ILE A 148 14.36 -0.10 8.44
CA ILE A 148 13.42 0.92 8.90
C ILE A 148 13.35 0.85 10.43
N PRO A 149 13.60 1.96 11.17
CA PRO A 149 13.59 1.95 12.63
C PRO A 149 12.29 1.38 13.22
N GLU A 150 12.44 0.56 14.26
CA GLU A 150 11.31 -0.10 14.92
C GLU A 150 10.27 0.91 15.42
N GLY A 151 9.01 0.56 15.28
CA GLY A 151 7.88 1.31 15.78
C GLY A 151 7.49 2.52 14.91
N LEU A 152 8.22 2.83 13.82
CA LEU A 152 7.71 3.75 12.81
C LEU A 152 6.60 3.09 12.00
N VAL A 153 5.53 3.81 11.72
CA VAL A 153 4.48 3.31 10.82
C VAL A 153 4.89 3.57 9.38
N PHE A 154 5.20 2.51 8.66
CA PHE A 154 5.74 2.55 7.30
C PHE A 154 5.00 1.56 6.41
N GLY A 155 4.89 1.86 5.12
CA GLY A 155 4.28 0.99 4.12
C GLY A 155 5.19 -0.17 3.75
N PHE A 156 4.72 -1.39 3.98
CA PHE A 156 5.41 -2.64 3.64
C PHE A 156 4.52 -3.56 2.82
N PRO A 157 5.08 -4.45 2.00
CA PRO A 157 4.39 -5.64 1.56
C PRO A 157 4.14 -6.56 2.77
N CYS A 158 2.90 -6.98 2.95
CA CYS A 158 2.49 -7.88 4.02
C CYS A 158 1.74 -9.08 3.44
N ILE A 159 1.84 -10.23 4.09
CA ILE A 159 0.97 -11.38 3.89
C ILE A 159 0.03 -11.43 5.09
N CYS A 160 -1.26 -11.62 4.83
CA CYS A 160 -2.29 -11.72 5.85
C CYS A 160 -2.83 -13.14 5.94
N ALA A 161 -2.98 -13.64 7.16
CA ALA A 161 -3.58 -14.94 7.45
C ALA A 161 -4.11 -14.97 8.90
N ASN A 162 -5.25 -15.61 9.12
CA ASN A 162 -5.82 -15.84 10.47
C ASN A 162 -6.03 -14.55 11.28
N GLY A 163 -6.40 -13.45 10.64
CA GLY A 163 -6.61 -12.15 11.30
C GLY A 163 -5.32 -11.42 11.69
N GLU A 164 -4.17 -11.89 11.22
CA GLU A 164 -2.86 -11.32 11.46
C GLU A 164 -2.19 -10.91 10.15
N TYR A 165 -1.20 -10.01 10.23
CA TYR A 165 -0.32 -9.71 9.11
C TYR A 165 1.14 -10.00 9.47
N THR A 166 1.93 -10.30 8.47
CA THR A 166 3.38 -10.47 8.59
C THR A 166 4.06 -9.66 7.48
N ILE A 167 5.06 -8.85 7.85
CA ILE A 167 5.88 -8.15 6.87
C ILE A 167 6.66 -9.18 6.05
N VAL A 168 6.58 -9.10 4.72
CA VAL A 168 7.37 -9.94 3.83
C VAL A 168 8.85 -9.64 4.06
N LYS A 169 9.66 -10.67 4.28
CA LYS A 169 11.12 -10.54 4.43
C LYS A 169 11.80 -10.75 3.08
N GLY A 170 12.85 -9.96 2.81
CA GLY A 170 13.73 -10.13 1.67
C GLY A 170 14.91 -11.06 1.97
#